data_c64726841e86d888c6b21ff3e436a685
#
_entry.id   c64726841e86d888c6b21ff3e436a685
#
_cell.length_a   1.000
_cell.length_b   1.000
_cell.length_c   1.000
_cell.angle_alpha   90.00
_cell.angle_beta   90.00
_cell.angle_gamma   90.00
#
_symmetry.space_group_name_H-M   'P 1'
#
loop_
_entity.id
_entity.type
_entity.pdbx_description
1 polymer ?
#
loop_
_entity_poly.entity_id
_entity_poly.type
_entity_poly.pdbx_seq_one_letter_code
_entity_poly.pdbx_strand_id
1 'polypeptide(L)'
;DYGSNIEVGDNFFANYNLVILDVGKVKIGNNVMLAPNVAIYTAGHPVHYIPRNTGYEYGIDITIGDNVWIGGNVVIAPGVKVGNGVVIGAGSVVTKNIPDNCIAAGNPARVIREITDEDKHYYFKKRRFDVDDYLIPDTIDWSKI
;
A
#
# COMPACT_ATOMS: atom_id res chain seq x y z
N ASP A 1 7.61 -14.21 1.81
CA ASP A 1 8.66 -15.03 2.44
C ASP A 1 8.03 -16.23 3.13
N TYR A 2 7.67 -16.12 4.40
CA TYR A 2 7.04 -17.24 5.13
C TYR A 2 5.56 -17.45 4.75
N GLY A 3 4.81 -16.39 4.52
CA GLY A 3 3.38 -16.39 4.23
C GLY A 3 2.50 -16.48 5.47
N SER A 4 3.00 -17.10 6.53
CA SER A 4 2.25 -17.32 7.78
C SER A 4 2.00 -16.05 8.60
N ASN A 5 2.74 -14.98 8.33
CA ASN A 5 2.61 -13.69 9.01
C ASN A 5 1.87 -12.65 8.16
N ILE A 6 1.19 -13.07 7.09
CA ILE A 6 0.45 -12.19 6.18
C ILE A 6 -1.04 -12.39 6.37
N GLU A 7 -1.76 -11.30 6.63
CA GLU A 7 -3.21 -11.26 6.65
C GLU A 7 -3.70 -10.29 5.58
N VAL A 8 -4.68 -10.69 4.80
CA VAL A 8 -5.33 -9.84 3.78
C VAL A 8 -6.85 -9.84 4.00
N GLY A 9 -7.47 -8.67 3.78
CA GLY A 9 -8.91 -8.53 3.84
C GLY A 9 -9.60 -8.95 2.54
N ASP A 10 -10.86 -8.56 2.41
CA ASP A 10 -11.70 -8.87 1.24
C ASP A 10 -11.33 -7.98 0.04
N ASN A 11 -11.58 -8.48 -1.18
CA ASN A 11 -11.33 -7.78 -2.44
C ASN A 11 -9.88 -7.28 -2.57
N PHE A 12 -8.94 -8.11 -2.17
CA PHE A 12 -7.52 -7.84 -2.34
C PHE A 12 -7.08 -8.16 -3.77
N PHE A 13 -6.39 -7.22 -4.40
CA PHE A 13 -5.78 -7.41 -5.71
C PHE A 13 -4.29 -7.09 -5.67
N ALA A 14 -3.48 -8.01 -6.12
CA ALA A 14 -2.05 -7.81 -6.33
C ALA A 14 -1.66 -8.12 -7.77
N ASN A 15 -0.98 -7.19 -8.40
CA ASN A 15 -0.42 -7.38 -9.73
C ASN A 15 0.89 -8.19 -9.66
N TYR A 16 1.58 -8.33 -10.78
CA TYR A 16 2.78 -9.17 -10.91
C TYR A 16 3.92 -8.73 -9.99
N ASN A 17 4.72 -9.70 -9.57
CA ASN A 17 5.98 -9.52 -8.84
C ASN A 17 5.81 -8.82 -7.47
N LEU A 18 4.71 -9.07 -6.79
CA LEU A 18 4.59 -8.67 -5.38
C LEU A 18 5.61 -9.43 -4.53
N VAL A 19 6.40 -8.69 -3.75
CA VAL A 19 7.32 -9.25 -2.78
C VAL A 19 6.91 -8.82 -1.37
N ILE A 20 6.73 -9.77 -0.48
CA ILE A 20 6.48 -9.51 0.95
C ILE A 20 7.51 -10.30 1.77
N LEU A 21 8.35 -9.58 2.52
CA LEU A 21 9.22 -10.18 3.53
C LEU A 21 8.53 -10.08 4.88
N ASP A 22 7.87 -11.16 5.28
CA ASP A 22 7.04 -11.22 6.48
C ASP A 22 7.75 -11.83 7.69
N VAL A 23 8.95 -11.35 7.99
CA VAL A 23 9.64 -11.64 9.27
C VAL A 23 8.81 -11.08 10.43
N GLY A 24 8.33 -9.83 10.31
CA GLY A 24 7.24 -9.28 11.11
C GLY A 24 5.89 -9.50 10.44
N LYS A 25 4.82 -9.14 11.11
CA LYS A 25 3.45 -9.28 10.57
C LYS A 25 3.17 -8.23 9.51
N VAL A 26 2.41 -8.63 8.49
CA VAL A 26 1.86 -7.74 7.46
C VAL A 26 0.35 -7.89 7.47
N LYS A 27 -0.35 -6.82 7.81
CA LYS A 27 -1.81 -6.78 7.79
C LYS A 27 -2.29 -5.82 6.71
N ILE A 28 -3.08 -6.32 5.78
CA ILE A 28 -3.65 -5.57 4.67
C ILE A 28 -5.17 -5.60 4.80
N GLY A 29 -5.81 -4.44 4.73
CA GLY A 29 -7.25 -4.30 4.88
C GLY A 29 -8.05 -4.73 3.64
N ASN A 30 -9.29 -4.25 3.56
CA ASN A 30 -10.21 -4.54 2.48
C ASN A 30 -10.03 -3.58 1.29
N ASN A 31 -10.36 -4.05 0.08
CA ASN A 31 -10.33 -3.25 -1.14
C ASN A 31 -8.95 -2.60 -1.38
N VAL A 32 -7.90 -3.37 -1.24
CA VAL A 32 -6.52 -2.90 -1.46
C VAL A 32 -6.04 -3.38 -2.82
N MET A 33 -5.49 -2.47 -3.59
CA MET A 33 -4.93 -2.73 -4.93
C MET A 33 -3.44 -2.44 -4.94
N LEU A 34 -2.65 -3.44 -5.29
CA LEU A 34 -1.20 -3.31 -5.45
C LEU A 34 -0.83 -3.45 -6.93
N ALA A 35 -0.17 -2.44 -7.48
CA ALA A 35 0.35 -2.44 -8.85
C ALA A 35 1.60 -3.34 -8.97
N PRO A 36 2.17 -3.52 -10.18
CA PRO A 36 3.32 -4.39 -10.36
C PRO A 36 4.56 -3.97 -9.56
N ASN A 37 5.33 -4.95 -9.13
CA ASN A 37 6.62 -4.77 -8.46
C ASN A 37 6.53 -4.02 -7.12
N VAL A 38 5.42 -4.12 -6.41
CA VAL A 38 5.33 -3.60 -5.06
C VAL A 38 6.13 -4.49 -4.11
N ALA A 39 6.89 -3.88 -3.21
CA ALA A 39 7.69 -4.57 -2.21
C ALA A 39 7.32 -4.09 -0.81
N ILE A 40 6.99 -5.03 0.08
CA ILE A 40 6.63 -4.78 1.48
C ILE A 40 7.67 -5.50 2.35
N TYR A 41 8.51 -4.73 3.01
CA TYR A 41 9.63 -5.27 3.78
C TYR A 41 9.46 -4.99 5.26
N THR A 42 9.18 -6.03 6.05
CA THR A 42 9.19 -5.93 7.51
C THR A 42 10.58 -6.13 8.09
N ALA A 43 11.48 -6.75 7.32
CA ALA A 43 12.80 -7.15 7.75
C ALA A 43 13.84 -6.05 7.61
N GLY A 44 14.79 -6.04 8.52
CA GLY A 44 15.95 -5.17 8.45
C GLY A 44 17.12 -5.71 9.29
N HIS A 45 18.27 -5.07 9.12
CA HIS A 45 19.49 -5.41 9.83
C HIS A 45 20.05 -4.19 10.57
N PRO A 46 20.85 -4.40 11.63
CA PRO A 46 21.54 -3.30 12.34
C PRO A 46 22.39 -2.45 11.40
N VAL A 47 22.35 -1.14 11.61
CA VAL A 47 23.16 -0.18 10.83
C VAL A 47 24.65 -0.43 11.06
N HIS A 48 25.07 -0.68 12.30
CA HIS A 48 26.47 -0.95 12.62
C HIS A 48 26.86 -2.36 12.15
N TYR A 49 28.00 -2.47 11.49
CA TYR A 49 28.45 -3.71 10.86
C TYR A 49 28.74 -4.85 11.86
N ILE A 50 29.20 -4.54 13.07
CA ILE A 50 29.53 -5.57 14.07
C ILE A 50 28.30 -6.43 14.40
N PRO A 51 27.20 -5.89 14.93
CA PRO A 51 26.01 -6.71 15.17
C PRO A 51 25.39 -7.25 13.87
N ARG A 52 25.46 -6.49 12.75
CA ARG A 52 24.95 -6.96 11.47
C ARG A 52 25.67 -8.23 11.00
N ASN A 53 26.99 -8.28 11.17
CA ASN A 53 27.79 -9.44 10.73
C ASN A 53 27.58 -10.70 11.56
N THR A 54 26.88 -10.61 12.70
CA THR A 54 26.42 -11.79 13.43
C THR A 54 25.20 -12.47 12.78
N GLY A 55 24.65 -11.86 11.73
CA GLY A 55 23.42 -12.33 11.10
C GLY A 55 22.15 -11.82 11.77
N TYR A 56 22.25 -10.86 12.70
CA TYR A 56 21.09 -10.31 13.39
C TYR A 56 20.11 -9.67 12.39
N GLU A 57 18.86 -10.09 12.45
CA GLU A 57 17.75 -9.59 11.67
C GLU A 57 16.59 -9.22 12.58
N TYR A 58 15.88 -8.17 12.26
CA TYR A 58 14.65 -7.80 12.96
C TYR A 58 13.47 -7.74 12.00
N GLY A 59 12.26 -7.93 12.52
CA GLY A 59 11.02 -7.70 11.80
C GLY A 59 10.16 -6.70 12.56
N ILE A 60 9.67 -5.67 11.87
CA ILE A 60 8.74 -4.69 12.43
C ILE A 60 7.47 -4.70 11.59
N ASP A 61 6.34 -4.88 12.25
CA ASP A 61 5.04 -5.06 11.62
C ASP A 61 4.66 -3.89 10.72
N ILE A 62 4.04 -4.21 9.58
CA ILE A 62 3.48 -3.24 8.63
C ILE A 62 1.97 -3.40 8.57
N THR A 63 1.27 -2.29 8.57
CA THR A 63 -0.19 -2.27 8.42
C THR A 63 -0.58 -1.39 7.23
N ILE A 64 -1.45 -1.89 6.37
CA ILE A 64 -2.09 -1.16 5.28
C ILE A 64 -3.59 -1.19 5.53
N GLY A 65 -4.22 -0.02 5.57
CA GLY A 65 -5.65 0.12 5.85
C GLY A 65 -6.55 -0.33 4.70
N ASP A 66 -7.80 0.08 4.77
CA ASP A 66 -8.81 -0.21 3.75
C ASP A 66 -8.77 0.80 2.60
N ASN A 67 -9.25 0.40 1.42
CA ASN A 67 -9.40 1.30 0.27
C ASN A 67 -8.09 1.98 -0.13
N VAL A 68 -7.02 1.23 -0.22
CA VAL A 68 -5.68 1.73 -0.54
C VAL A 68 -5.26 1.27 -1.93
N TRP A 69 -4.71 2.20 -2.69
CA TRP A 69 -4.05 1.89 -3.96
C TRP A 69 -2.56 2.22 -3.87
N ILE A 70 -1.72 1.22 -4.10
CA ILE A 70 -0.26 1.36 -4.12
C ILE A 70 0.23 1.21 -5.55
N GLY A 71 0.85 2.27 -6.07
CA GLY A 71 1.40 2.34 -7.42
C GLY A 71 2.59 1.39 -7.63
N GLY A 72 2.95 1.19 -8.89
CA GLY A 72 4.04 0.27 -9.27
C GLY A 72 5.41 0.68 -8.72
N ASN A 73 6.26 -0.31 -8.44
CA ASN A 73 7.61 -0.12 -7.93
C ASN A 73 7.69 0.64 -6.60
N VAL A 74 6.63 0.61 -5.80
CA VAL A 74 6.63 1.19 -4.45
C VAL A 74 7.30 0.23 -3.48
N VAL A 75 8.10 0.78 -2.58
CA VAL A 75 8.68 0.05 -1.45
C VAL A 75 8.10 0.57 -0.15
N ILE A 76 7.59 -0.32 0.69
CA ILE A 76 7.15 -0.03 2.06
C ILE A 76 8.21 -0.55 3.03
N ALA A 77 8.78 0.36 3.81
CA ALA A 77 9.82 0.06 4.79
C ALA A 77 9.26 -0.51 6.10
N PRO A 78 10.10 -1.18 6.90
CA PRO A 78 9.68 -1.76 8.18
C PRO A 78 8.98 -0.76 9.10
N GLY A 79 7.92 -1.19 9.77
CA GLY A 79 7.21 -0.42 10.79
C GLY A 79 6.22 0.61 10.28
N VAL A 80 6.04 0.72 8.96
CA VAL A 80 5.13 1.71 8.36
C VAL A 80 3.67 1.31 8.57
N LYS A 81 2.85 2.32 8.90
CA LYS A 81 1.39 2.21 8.89
C LYS A 81 0.83 3.12 7.81
N VAL A 82 0.13 2.55 6.85
CA VAL A 82 -0.61 3.26 5.80
C VAL A 82 -2.07 3.33 6.22
N GLY A 83 -2.64 4.53 6.26
CA GLY A 83 -4.02 4.77 6.64
C GLY A 83 -5.03 4.26 5.60
N ASN A 84 -6.32 4.53 5.87
CA ASN A 84 -7.42 4.19 4.98
C ASN A 84 -7.55 5.21 3.85
N GLY A 85 -8.03 4.77 2.67
CA GLY A 85 -8.31 5.67 1.57
C GLY A 85 -7.06 6.36 0.99
N VAL A 86 -5.90 5.73 1.09
CA VAL A 86 -4.61 6.29 0.66
C VAL A 86 -4.28 5.85 -0.75
N VAL A 87 -3.70 6.75 -1.53
CA VAL A 87 -3.04 6.46 -2.80
C VAL A 87 -1.55 6.74 -2.66
N ILE A 88 -0.72 5.78 -3.04
CA ILE A 88 0.74 5.94 -3.07
C ILE A 88 1.20 5.93 -4.52
N GLY A 89 1.82 7.02 -4.94
CA GLY A 89 2.33 7.20 -6.31
C GLY A 89 3.44 6.20 -6.66
N ALA A 90 3.49 5.78 -7.92
CA ALA A 90 4.48 4.83 -8.42
C ALA A 90 5.93 5.29 -8.13
N GLY A 91 6.81 4.33 -7.87
CA GLY A 91 8.23 4.57 -7.60
C GLY A 91 8.54 5.16 -6.23
N SER A 92 7.56 5.27 -5.35
CA SER A 92 7.74 5.85 -4.01
C SER A 92 8.44 4.87 -3.05
N VAL A 93 9.17 5.44 -2.09
CA VAL A 93 9.72 4.70 -0.95
C VAL A 93 9.11 5.25 0.33
N VAL A 94 8.24 4.45 0.94
CA VAL A 94 7.48 4.84 2.14
C VAL A 94 8.27 4.44 3.38
N THR A 95 8.77 5.44 4.11
CA THR A 95 9.60 5.26 5.31
C THR A 95 8.93 5.75 6.59
N LYS A 96 7.79 6.42 6.47
CA LYS A 96 7.00 6.97 7.59
C LYS A 96 5.53 6.64 7.40
N ASN A 97 4.78 6.69 8.49
CA ASN A 97 3.33 6.49 8.46
C ASN A 97 2.64 7.50 7.52
N ILE A 98 1.64 7.02 6.80
CA ILE A 98 0.81 7.83 5.90
C ILE A 98 -0.58 7.96 6.52
N PRO A 99 -1.08 9.19 6.72
CA PRO A 99 -2.41 9.41 7.29
C PRO A 99 -3.52 9.01 6.32
N ASP A 100 -4.75 8.92 6.83
CA ASP A 100 -5.93 8.58 6.04
C ASP A 100 -6.21 9.60 4.92
N ASN A 101 -6.88 9.14 3.87
CA ASN A 101 -7.49 9.96 2.82
C ASN A 101 -6.52 10.96 2.17
N CYS A 102 -5.34 10.50 1.79
CA CYS A 102 -4.36 11.35 1.12
C CYS A 102 -3.64 10.63 -0.02
N ILE A 103 -3.02 11.43 -0.86
CA ILE A 103 -2.04 10.98 -1.86
C ILE A 103 -0.66 11.25 -1.29
N ALA A 104 0.18 10.23 -1.27
CA ALA A 104 1.60 10.34 -0.91
C ALA A 104 2.46 9.87 -2.08
N ALA A 105 3.63 10.46 -2.27
CA ALA A 105 4.56 10.06 -3.32
C ALA A 105 5.99 10.53 -3.03
N GLY A 106 6.94 9.91 -3.72
CA GLY A 106 8.34 10.30 -3.73
C GLY A 106 9.27 9.35 -2.96
N ASN A 107 10.53 9.71 -2.95
CA ASN A 107 11.56 9.00 -2.18
C ASN A 107 12.42 10.02 -1.40
N PRO A 108 12.25 10.14 -0.08
CA PRO A 108 11.21 9.46 0.71
C PRO A 108 9.81 10.00 0.39
N ALA A 109 8.81 9.15 0.52
CA ALA A 109 7.42 9.54 0.26
C ALA A 109 6.95 10.64 1.23
N ARG A 110 6.20 11.59 0.66
CA ARG A 110 5.57 12.71 1.39
C ARG A 110 4.10 12.82 0.98
N VAL A 111 3.27 13.30 1.89
CA VAL A 111 1.88 13.65 1.56
C VAL A 111 1.88 14.78 0.55
N ILE A 112 1.23 14.55 -0.59
CA ILE A 112 1.07 15.53 -1.67
C ILE A 112 -0.16 16.40 -1.42
N ARG A 113 -1.30 15.77 -1.12
CA ARG A 113 -2.57 16.42 -0.81
C ARG A 113 -3.57 15.45 -0.19
N GLU A 114 -4.64 16.00 0.36
CA GLU A 114 -5.80 15.23 0.76
C GLU A 114 -6.63 14.81 -0.47
N ILE A 115 -7.30 13.66 -0.34
CA ILE A 115 -8.33 13.20 -1.27
C ILE A 115 -9.66 13.73 -0.75
N THR A 116 -10.43 14.38 -1.63
CA THR A 116 -11.72 14.99 -1.29
C THR A 116 -12.86 14.36 -2.11
N ASP A 117 -14.10 14.68 -1.75
CA ASP A 117 -15.27 14.20 -2.49
C ASP A 117 -15.29 14.65 -3.96
N GLU A 118 -14.63 15.76 -4.28
CA GLU A 118 -14.49 16.21 -5.67
C GLU A 118 -13.73 15.21 -6.54
N ASP A 119 -12.80 14.45 -5.96
CA ASP A 119 -12.02 13.43 -6.68
C ASP A 119 -12.89 12.32 -7.29
N LYS A 120 -14.11 12.11 -6.78
CA LYS A 120 -15.06 11.12 -7.33
C LYS A 120 -15.44 11.37 -8.78
N HIS A 121 -15.32 12.61 -9.23
CA HIS A 121 -15.78 13.03 -10.57
C HIS A 121 -14.74 12.83 -11.65
N TYR A 122 -13.51 12.43 -11.29
CA TYR A 122 -12.40 12.35 -12.22
C TYR A 122 -11.73 10.98 -12.17
N TYR A 123 -11.40 10.43 -13.33
CA TYR A 123 -10.63 9.19 -13.41
C TYR A 123 -9.13 9.43 -13.63
N PHE A 124 -8.76 10.58 -14.21
CA PHE A 124 -7.37 10.96 -14.39
C PHE A 124 -7.23 12.46 -14.60
N LYS A 125 -6.52 13.13 -13.72
CA LYS A 125 -6.32 14.59 -13.75
C LYS A 125 -7.66 15.33 -13.84
N LYS A 126 -7.92 16.03 -14.96
CA LYS A 126 -9.17 16.77 -15.23
C LYS A 126 -10.16 16.00 -16.11
N ARG A 127 -9.88 14.73 -16.40
CA ARG A 127 -10.75 13.89 -17.22
C ARG A 127 -11.89 13.36 -16.37
N ARG A 128 -13.08 13.80 -16.68
CA ARG A 128 -14.30 13.35 -16.02
C ARG A 128 -14.76 12.01 -16.57
N PHE A 129 -15.48 11.26 -15.76
CA PHE A 129 -16.25 10.12 -16.23
C PHE A 129 -17.30 10.62 -17.21
N ASP A 130 -17.45 9.95 -18.35
CA ASP A 130 -18.37 10.34 -19.45
C ASP A 130 -19.84 10.03 -19.13
N VAL A 131 -20.07 9.16 -18.17
CA VAL A 131 -21.38 8.70 -17.72
C VAL A 131 -21.33 8.55 -16.21
N ASP A 132 -22.48 8.58 -15.56
CA ASP A 132 -22.65 8.22 -14.16
C ASP A 132 -22.31 6.73 -13.91
N ASP A 133 -21.24 6.25 -14.54
CA ASP A 133 -20.94 4.81 -14.71
C ASP A 133 -19.97 4.26 -13.69
N TYR A 134 -19.42 5.07 -12.81
CA TYR A 134 -18.76 4.42 -11.68
C TYR A 134 -19.82 3.98 -10.71
N LEU A 135 -19.98 2.69 -10.68
CA LEU A 135 -20.92 2.04 -9.78
C LEU A 135 -20.59 2.42 -8.34
N ILE A 136 -21.58 2.98 -7.66
CA ILE A 136 -21.50 3.16 -6.21
C ILE A 136 -21.32 1.76 -5.61
N PRO A 137 -20.41 1.55 -4.64
CA PRO A 137 -20.12 0.23 -4.09
C PRO A 137 -21.33 -0.63 -3.73
N ASP A 138 -22.41 0.00 -3.25
CA ASP A 138 -23.64 -0.67 -2.87
C ASP A 138 -24.44 -1.24 -4.06
N THR A 139 -24.08 -0.87 -5.29
CA THR A 139 -24.73 -1.33 -6.51
C THR A 139 -23.91 -2.34 -7.28
N ILE A 140 -22.68 -2.60 -6.86
CA ILE A 140 -21.80 -3.58 -7.52
C ILE A 140 -22.09 -4.97 -6.95
N ASP A 141 -22.53 -5.86 -7.83
CA ASP A 141 -22.60 -7.29 -7.53
C ASP A 141 -21.22 -7.92 -7.70
N TRP A 142 -20.44 -7.91 -6.63
CA TRP A 142 -19.08 -8.44 -6.61
C TRP A 142 -19.00 -9.94 -6.90
N SER A 143 -20.13 -10.67 -6.83
CA SER A 143 -20.15 -12.10 -7.16
C SER A 143 -20.02 -12.37 -8.66
N LYS A 144 -20.14 -11.33 -9.49
CA LYS A 144 -20.10 -11.42 -10.96
C LYS A 144 -18.75 -10.97 -11.55
N ILE A 145 -17.82 -10.56 -10.74
CA ILE A 145 -16.46 -10.17 -11.11
C ILE A 145 -15.50 -11.23 -10.59
#